data_f17f92c9869c6ff50b697fbe8df48dfc
#
_entry.id   f17f92c9869c6ff50b697fbe8df48dfc
#
_cell.length_a   1.000
_cell.length_b   1.000
_cell.length_c   1.000
_cell.angle_alpha   90.00
_cell.angle_beta   90.00
_cell.angle_gamma   90.00
#
_symmetry.space_group_name_H-M   'P 1'
#
loop_
_entity.id
_entity.type
_entity.pdbx_description
1 polymer ?
#
loop_
_entity_poly.entity_id
_entity_poly.type
_entity_poly.pdbx_seq_one_letter_code
_entity_poly.pdbx_strand_id
1 'polypeptide(L)'
;PMTTYATVGLVGDALPSGWDVSVPMVQSTFDAHMWKITQTLTDGKMKFRANNSWDVNWGDNGGDIIVTAGKYDIWFNDLDGRYTFIVAQ
;
A
#
# COMPACT_ATOMS: atom_id res chain seq x y z
N PRO A 1 -22.65 -1.24 -7.80
CA PRO A 1 -21.46 -0.44 -8.14
C PRO A 1 -20.28 -0.81 -7.24
N MET A 2 -19.09 -0.74 -7.83
CA MET A 2 -17.87 -1.03 -7.11
C MET A 2 -17.47 0.15 -6.24
N THR A 3 -16.97 -0.16 -5.04
CA THR A 3 -16.51 0.87 -4.11
C THR A 3 -15.21 1.48 -4.60
N THR A 4 -15.12 2.81 -4.57
CA THR A 4 -13.88 3.53 -4.79
C THR A 4 -13.48 4.24 -3.50
N TYR A 5 -12.18 4.46 -3.32
CA TYR A 5 -11.65 5.11 -2.11
C TYR A 5 -11.00 6.43 -2.48
N ALA A 6 -11.12 7.41 -1.59
CA ALA A 6 -10.49 8.71 -1.80
C ALA A 6 -8.97 8.62 -1.76
N THR A 7 -8.45 7.80 -0.85
CA THR A 7 -7.01 7.56 -0.72
C THR A 7 -6.75 6.10 -0.38
N VAL A 8 -5.61 5.59 -0.83
CA VAL A 8 -5.05 4.33 -0.39
C VAL A 8 -3.58 4.58 -0.08
N GLY A 9 -3.10 4.04 1.02
CA GLY A 9 -1.73 4.28 1.43
C GLY A 9 -1.08 3.07 2.06
N LEU A 10 0.21 3.21 2.30
CA LEU A 10 1.05 2.21 2.95
C LEU A 10 1.19 2.57 4.42
N VAL A 11 1.13 1.56 5.28
CA VAL A 11 1.29 1.74 6.72
C VAL A 11 2.11 0.58 7.27
N GLY A 12 2.91 0.81 8.28
CA GLY A 12 3.68 -0.23 8.92
C GLY A 12 5.06 0.22 9.38
N ASP A 13 5.77 -0.66 10.09
CA ASP A 13 7.09 -0.33 10.60
C ASP A 13 8.18 -0.32 9.52
N ALA A 14 7.87 -0.82 8.32
CA ALA A 14 8.74 -0.66 7.16
C ALA A 14 8.72 0.76 6.57
N LEU A 15 7.86 1.64 7.08
CA LEU A 15 7.63 3.00 6.58
C LEU A 15 7.98 4.04 7.65
N PRO A 16 8.35 5.28 7.23
CA PRO A 16 8.81 6.31 8.19
C PRO A 16 7.79 6.65 9.28
N SER A 17 6.52 6.65 8.93
CA SER A 17 5.44 7.01 9.86
C SER A 17 4.91 5.84 10.66
N GLY A 18 5.45 4.63 10.46
CA GLY A 18 5.04 3.44 11.18
C GLY A 18 3.57 3.10 10.93
N TRP A 19 2.90 2.66 11.98
CA TRP A 19 1.51 2.21 11.90
C TRP A 19 0.50 3.34 12.10
N ASP A 20 0.95 4.57 12.29
CA ASP A 20 0.10 5.70 12.66
C ASP A 20 -0.50 6.40 11.43
N VAL A 21 0.35 6.90 10.54
CA VAL A 21 -0.07 7.67 9.38
C VAL A 21 0.32 6.94 8.10
N SER A 22 -0.63 6.82 7.17
CA SER A 22 -0.38 6.19 5.87
C SER A 22 0.49 7.07 4.98
N VAL A 23 1.39 6.45 4.21
CA VAL A 23 2.08 7.08 3.09
C VAL A 23 1.17 6.95 1.87
N PRO A 24 0.64 8.05 1.32
CA PRO A 24 -0.37 7.95 0.26
C PRO A 24 0.21 7.47 -1.05
N MET A 25 -0.53 6.56 -1.70
CA MET A 25 -0.24 6.13 -3.07
C MET A 25 -0.91 7.08 -4.05
N VAL A 26 -0.55 6.95 -5.33
CA VAL A 26 -1.13 7.74 -6.42
C VAL A 26 -2.13 6.86 -7.18
N GLN A 27 -3.36 7.32 -7.29
CA GLN A 27 -4.40 6.62 -8.04
C GLN A 27 -4.12 6.72 -9.53
N SER A 28 -4.29 5.60 -10.25
CA SER A 28 -4.15 5.57 -11.70
C SER A 28 -5.21 6.44 -12.37
N THR A 29 -4.83 7.14 -13.43
CA THR A 29 -5.78 7.90 -14.24
C THR A 29 -6.63 7.03 -15.16
N PHE A 30 -6.22 5.77 -15.35
CA PHE A 30 -6.91 4.82 -16.24
C PHE A 30 -7.84 3.88 -15.48
N ASP A 31 -7.53 3.62 -14.20
CA ASP A 31 -8.30 2.67 -13.40
C ASP A 31 -8.33 3.17 -11.96
N ALA A 32 -9.51 3.55 -11.50
CA ALA A 32 -9.69 4.10 -10.15
C ALA A 32 -9.35 3.09 -9.04
N HIS A 33 -9.19 1.81 -9.38
CA HIS A 33 -8.87 0.77 -8.41
C HIS A 33 -7.38 0.44 -8.35
N MET A 34 -6.59 1.02 -9.25
CA MET A 34 -5.14 0.80 -9.29
C MET A 34 -4.40 1.97 -8.67
N TRP A 35 -3.45 1.65 -7.81
CA TRP A 35 -2.66 2.62 -7.06
C TRP A 35 -1.18 2.29 -7.21
N LYS A 36 -0.34 3.31 -7.19
CA LYS A 36 1.10 3.15 -7.35
C LYS A 36 1.87 4.12 -6.48
N ILE A 37 3.04 3.70 -6.04
CA ILE A 37 4.01 4.57 -5.39
C ILE A 37 5.42 3.99 -5.61
N THR A 38 6.42 4.86 -5.66
CA THR A 38 7.82 4.46 -5.51
C THR A 38 8.25 4.87 -4.11
N GLN A 39 8.68 3.90 -3.32
CA GLN A 39 8.93 4.12 -1.89
C GLN A 39 10.14 3.32 -1.42
N THR A 40 10.96 3.95 -0.59
CA THR A 40 12.03 3.25 0.14
C THR A 40 11.44 2.66 1.40
N LEU A 41 11.68 1.37 1.62
CA LEU A 41 11.22 0.62 2.78
C LEU A 41 12.41 0.18 3.62
N THR A 42 12.19 0.02 4.92
CA THR A 42 13.12 -0.66 5.81
C THR A 42 12.63 -2.08 6.07
N ASP A 43 13.49 -2.94 6.60
CA ASP A 43 13.06 -4.29 7.02
C ASP A 43 11.91 -4.15 8.02
N GLY A 44 10.84 -4.86 7.80
CA GLY A 44 9.71 -4.81 8.70
C GLY A 44 8.44 -5.33 8.08
N LYS A 45 7.31 -4.84 8.59
CA LYS A 45 5.98 -5.27 8.18
C LYS A 45 5.18 -4.07 7.70
N MET A 46 4.25 -4.33 6.78
CA MET A 46 3.36 -3.28 6.28
C MET A 46 2.01 -3.84 5.89
N LYS A 47 1.07 -2.93 5.68
CA LYS A 47 -0.24 -3.21 5.09
C LYS A 47 -0.63 -2.04 4.21
N PHE A 48 -1.66 -2.25 3.40
CA PHE A 48 -2.34 -1.18 2.66
C PHE A 48 -3.63 -0.84 3.42
N ARG A 49 -4.01 0.43 3.44
CA ARG A 49 -5.31 0.81 4.01
C ARG A 49 -5.92 1.99 3.26
N ALA A 50 -7.26 2.04 3.27
CA ALA A 50 -8.01 3.10 2.63
C ALA A 50 -8.27 4.24 3.60
N ASN A 51 -8.26 5.47 3.08
CA ASN A 51 -8.72 6.67 3.79
C ASN A 51 -7.98 6.92 5.11
N ASN A 52 -6.73 6.47 5.19
CA ASN A 52 -5.88 6.62 6.39
C ASN A 52 -6.59 6.10 7.66
N SER A 53 -7.29 4.98 7.49
CA SER A 53 -8.13 4.38 8.54
C SER A 53 -8.00 2.86 8.53
N TRP A 54 -8.19 2.23 9.68
CA TRP A 54 -8.19 0.76 9.78
C TRP A 54 -9.53 0.12 9.43
N ASP A 55 -10.54 0.90 9.06
CA ASP A 55 -11.85 0.37 8.67
C ASP A 55 -11.75 -0.55 7.45
N VAL A 56 -10.94 -0.16 6.46
CA VAL A 56 -10.67 -0.97 5.27
C VAL A 56 -9.16 -1.08 5.09
N ASN A 57 -8.64 -2.29 5.15
CA ASN A 57 -7.21 -2.54 5.00
C ASN A 57 -6.97 -3.89 4.32
N TRP A 58 -5.76 -4.04 3.78
CA TRP A 58 -5.35 -5.25 3.06
C TRP A 58 -3.93 -5.61 3.43
N GLY A 59 -3.64 -6.90 3.39
CA GLY A 59 -2.32 -7.43 3.62
C GLY A 59 -2.13 -8.76 2.94
N ASP A 60 -1.27 -9.60 3.48
CA ASP A 60 -1.06 -10.97 2.99
C ASP A 60 -2.04 -11.88 3.73
N ASN A 61 -3.09 -12.31 3.04
CA ASN A 61 -4.18 -13.09 3.64
C ASN A 61 -4.75 -12.42 4.90
N GLY A 62 -4.87 -11.09 4.87
CA GLY A 62 -5.36 -10.32 6.00
C GLY A 62 -4.34 -10.02 7.07
N GLY A 63 -3.16 -10.62 6.99
CA GLY A 63 -2.06 -10.36 7.91
C GLY A 63 -1.06 -9.35 7.39
N ASP A 64 0.03 -9.16 8.12
CA ASP A 64 1.07 -8.22 7.72
C ASP A 64 1.88 -8.76 6.55
N ILE A 65 2.30 -7.85 5.67
CA ILE A 65 3.24 -8.15 4.58
C ILE A 65 4.65 -7.96 5.12
N ILE A 66 5.48 -8.99 5.02
CA ILE A 66 6.88 -8.92 5.45
C ILE A 66 7.70 -8.36 4.29
N VAL A 67 8.45 -7.28 4.55
CA VAL A 67 9.27 -6.63 3.52
C VAL A 67 10.73 -6.57 3.92
N THR A 68 11.59 -6.59 2.89
CA THR A 68 13.03 -6.42 3.03
C THR A 68 13.40 -5.01 2.58
N ALA A 69 14.34 -4.39 3.26
CA ALA A 69 14.79 -3.03 2.97
C ALA A 69 15.16 -2.86 1.49
N GLY A 70 14.77 -1.75 0.92
CA GLY A 70 15.04 -1.42 -0.48
C GLY A 70 14.10 -0.35 -0.99
N LYS A 71 14.35 0.09 -2.21
CA LYS A 71 13.48 1.03 -2.91
C LYS A 71 12.68 0.26 -3.93
N TYR A 72 11.37 0.43 -3.91
CA TYR A 72 10.45 -0.36 -4.73
C TYR A 72 9.44 0.51 -5.46
N ASP A 73 9.07 0.07 -6.67
CA ASP A 73 7.82 0.48 -7.30
C ASP A 73 6.75 -0.48 -6.82
N ILE A 74 5.72 0.05 -6.19
CA ILE A 74 4.66 -0.72 -5.54
C ILE A 74 3.34 -0.43 -6.23
N TRP A 75 2.68 -1.49 -6.70
CA TRP A 75 1.37 -1.43 -7.33
C TRP A 75 0.37 -2.12 -6.43
N PHE A 76 -0.82 -1.59 -6.36
CA PHE A 76 -1.88 -2.16 -5.52
C PHE A 76 -3.24 -2.04 -6.21
N ASN A 77 -4.03 -3.11 -6.15
CA ASN A 77 -5.39 -3.15 -6.69
C ASN A 77 -6.37 -3.29 -5.52
N ASP A 78 -7.23 -2.28 -5.34
CA ASP A 78 -8.15 -2.26 -4.20
C ASP A 78 -9.42 -3.10 -4.41
N LEU A 79 -9.62 -3.68 -5.60
CA LEU A 79 -10.74 -4.60 -5.84
C LEU A 79 -10.50 -5.97 -5.18
N ASP A 80 -9.28 -6.46 -5.28
CA ASP A 80 -8.95 -7.82 -4.82
C ASP A 80 -7.81 -7.85 -3.80
N GLY A 81 -7.20 -6.69 -3.51
CA GLY A 81 -6.09 -6.61 -2.57
C GLY A 81 -4.75 -7.09 -3.10
N ARG A 82 -4.63 -7.35 -4.39
CA ARG A 82 -3.36 -7.78 -4.98
C ARG A 82 -2.36 -6.65 -5.01
N TYR A 83 -1.09 -7.01 -4.83
CA TYR A 83 0.00 -6.05 -4.86
C TYR A 83 1.22 -6.65 -5.54
N THR A 84 2.09 -5.77 -6.05
CA THR A 84 3.34 -6.16 -6.68
C THR A 84 4.42 -5.20 -6.23
N PHE A 85 5.56 -5.75 -5.83
CA PHE A 85 6.75 -4.99 -5.43
C PHE A 85 7.82 -5.26 -6.48
N ILE A 86 8.28 -4.21 -7.17
CA ILE A 86 9.34 -4.30 -8.17
C ILE A 86 10.48 -3.42 -7.69
N VAL A 87 11.69 -3.97 -7.62
CA VAL A 87 12.87 -3.19 -7.23
C VAL A 87 13.01 -2.02 -8.19
N ALA A 88 13.03 -0.80 -7.66
CA ALA A 88 13.13 0.41 -8.46
C ALA A 88 14.54 0.57 -9.03
N GLN A 89 14.61 1.00 -10.29
CA GLN A 89 15.89 1.23 -10.97
C GLN A 89 16.52 2.56 -10.59
#